data_459e3469f9e04530951c2295ecae515b
#
_entry.id   459e3469f9e04530951c2295ecae515b
#
_cell.length_a   1.000
_cell.length_b   1.000
_cell.length_c   1.000
_cell.angle_alpha   90.00
_cell.angle_beta   90.00
_cell.angle_gamma   90.00
#
_symmetry.space_group_name_H-M   'P 1'
#
loop_
_entity.id
_entity.type
_entity.pdbx_description
1 polymer ?
#
loop_
_entity_poly.entity_id
_entity_poly.type
_entity_poly.pdbx_seq_one_letter_code
_entity_poly.pdbx_strand_id
1 'polypeptide(L)'
;VLRAAFVLRGEPGGWNALARVADMSEITTPRAERAATTVLPTRHGRFAMLGYDVDGVELVALAVGLDEPPAGVLPWVRIHSECLTGDAFGSLRCDCGEQLQAALGAIMEHGYGAVVYARGHEGRGIGLLEKLKAYALQDDGMDTLDANLALGHPADARSYDGAGAVLRDLGLTRIALLSSNPTKEEALAGLGIEVVQRLRLGVPDRPENAFYLNTKRARMRHDSEPTPVIPVAALTGAPPEVYDELWSAGPQLVIAQLGQSLDGFIATRTGDSDPVTGAEDHRHLHRLRSLVDAVVVGASTVLADDPRLTVREVPGR
;
A
#
# COMPACT_ATOMS: atom_id res chain seq x y z
N VAL A 1 0.84 24.00 -22.52
CA VAL A 1 1.70 25.13 -22.11
C VAL A 1 3.14 24.74 -22.40
N LEU A 2 3.73 25.31 -23.44
CA LEU A 2 5.12 25.10 -23.82
C LEU A 2 6.05 25.59 -22.68
N ARG A 3 6.85 24.72 -22.12
CA ARG A 3 8.01 25.11 -21.31
C ARG A 3 9.27 24.87 -22.14
N ALA A 4 9.91 25.94 -22.56
CA ALA A 4 11.23 25.89 -23.17
C ALA A 4 12.28 25.93 -22.05
N ALA A 5 13.18 24.94 -22.00
CA ALA A 5 14.35 24.97 -21.16
C ALA A 5 15.57 25.43 -22.03
N PHE A 6 16.22 26.52 -21.64
CA PHE A 6 17.44 26.99 -22.27
C PHE A 6 18.66 26.55 -21.45
N VAL A 7 19.57 25.79 -22.06
CA VAL A 7 20.90 25.55 -21.48
C VAL A 7 21.90 26.48 -22.18
N LEU A 8 22.37 27.48 -21.45
CA LEU A 8 23.44 28.37 -21.93
C LEU A 8 24.79 27.80 -21.45
N ARG A 9 25.62 27.37 -22.37
CA ARG A 9 27.06 27.18 -22.13
C ARG A 9 27.78 28.31 -22.91
N GLY A 10 28.45 29.21 -22.21
CA GLY A 10 29.25 30.26 -22.77
C GLY A 10 30.64 30.30 -22.20
N GLU A 11 31.66 30.22 -23.05
CA GLU A 11 33.00 30.71 -22.73
C GLU A 11 33.07 32.23 -22.95
N PRO A 12 33.92 32.97 -22.21
CA PRO A 12 33.97 34.42 -22.30
C PRO A 12 34.64 34.84 -23.64
N GLY A 13 33.85 35.35 -24.57
CA GLY A 13 34.41 35.97 -25.75
C GLY A 13 33.65 35.85 -27.11
N GLY A 14 32.44 35.40 -27.14
CA GLY A 14 31.73 35.36 -28.43
C GLY A 14 30.26 34.96 -28.34
N TRP A 15 29.37 35.92 -28.50
CA TRP A 15 27.93 35.70 -28.61
C TRP A 15 27.57 35.33 -30.05
N ASN A 16 27.54 34.04 -30.40
CA ASN A 16 26.77 33.55 -31.53
C ASN A 16 25.74 32.55 -30.99
N ALA A 17 24.55 33.05 -30.74
CA ALA A 17 23.41 32.24 -30.32
C ALA A 17 22.88 31.43 -31.50
N LEU A 18 23.40 30.23 -31.71
CA LEU A 18 22.71 29.20 -32.46
C LEU A 18 21.82 28.45 -31.45
N ALA A 19 20.57 28.93 -31.30
CA ALA A 19 19.54 28.15 -30.63
C ALA A 19 19.28 26.90 -31.48
N ARG A 20 19.88 25.74 -31.10
CA ARG A 20 19.35 24.46 -31.51
C ARG A 20 18.06 24.25 -30.73
N VAL A 21 16.94 24.48 -31.41
CA VAL A 21 15.69 23.90 -30.98
C VAL A 21 15.89 22.39 -31.05
N ALA A 22 16.08 21.73 -29.89
CA ALA A 22 16.01 20.30 -29.84
C ALA A 22 14.61 19.93 -30.33
N ASP A 23 14.54 19.09 -31.34
CA ASP A 23 13.28 18.56 -31.86
C ASP A 23 12.60 17.80 -30.74
N MET A 24 11.56 18.38 -30.16
CA MET A 24 10.76 17.79 -29.10
C MET A 24 9.76 16.74 -29.62
N SER A 25 9.91 16.29 -30.88
CA SER A 25 9.05 15.25 -31.48
C SER A 25 9.35 13.83 -30.96
N GLU A 26 10.43 13.60 -30.18
CA GLU A 26 10.76 12.33 -29.56
C GLU A 26 10.74 12.40 -28.01
N ILE A 27 9.63 12.83 -27.41
CA ILE A 27 9.33 12.37 -26.06
C ILE A 27 8.80 10.95 -26.24
N THR A 28 9.70 9.98 -26.33
CA THR A 28 9.35 8.57 -26.32
C THR A 28 8.70 8.29 -24.95
N THR A 29 7.40 8.09 -24.99
CA THR A 29 6.66 7.64 -23.80
C THR A 29 7.27 6.34 -23.33
N PRO A 30 7.74 6.20 -22.08
CA PRO A 30 8.34 4.98 -21.59
C PRO A 30 7.44 3.79 -21.88
N ARG A 31 8.04 2.72 -22.41
CA ARG A 31 7.32 1.49 -22.70
C ARG A 31 7.67 0.44 -21.66
N ALA A 32 6.66 -0.10 -20.99
CA ALA A 32 6.84 -1.21 -20.09
C ALA A 32 7.00 -2.50 -20.90
N GLU A 33 8.12 -3.19 -20.70
CA GLU A 33 8.32 -4.52 -21.23
C GLU A 33 8.04 -5.54 -20.12
N ARG A 34 7.01 -6.35 -20.31
CA ARG A 34 6.64 -7.39 -19.35
C ARG A 34 7.59 -8.56 -19.46
N ALA A 35 8.47 -8.73 -18.46
CA ALA A 35 9.48 -9.78 -18.43
C ALA A 35 8.94 -11.12 -17.94
N ALA A 36 8.00 -11.10 -16.97
CA ALA A 36 7.45 -12.31 -16.37
C ALA A 36 6.07 -12.07 -15.76
N THR A 37 5.28 -13.14 -15.69
CA THR A 37 4.00 -13.17 -14.94
C THR A 37 3.95 -14.46 -14.13
N THR A 38 3.59 -14.35 -12.85
CA THR A 38 3.44 -15.47 -11.93
C THR A 38 2.33 -15.17 -10.90
N VAL A 39 2.10 -16.09 -9.97
CA VAL A 39 1.17 -15.89 -8.86
C VAL A 39 1.96 -15.79 -7.56
N LEU A 40 1.72 -14.75 -6.80
CA LEU A 40 2.30 -14.53 -5.48
C LEU A 40 1.24 -14.77 -4.38
N PRO A 41 1.31 -15.86 -3.62
CA PRO A 41 0.54 -16.01 -2.39
C PRO A 41 1.06 -15.05 -1.32
N THR A 42 0.17 -14.30 -0.70
CA THR A 42 0.49 -13.39 0.41
C THR A 42 -0.47 -13.62 1.57
N ARG A 43 -0.20 -12.99 2.72
CA ARG A 43 -1.15 -12.98 3.85
C ARG A 43 -2.50 -12.32 3.52
N HIS A 44 -2.55 -11.47 2.49
CA HIS A 44 -3.77 -10.78 2.05
C HIS A 44 -4.53 -11.55 0.97
N GLY A 45 -3.94 -12.58 0.37
CA GLY A 45 -4.50 -13.35 -0.72
C GLY A 45 -3.50 -13.62 -1.82
N ARG A 46 -4.00 -14.06 -2.98
CA ARG A 46 -3.18 -14.43 -4.16
C ARG A 46 -3.24 -13.31 -5.19
N PHE A 47 -2.10 -12.71 -5.49
CA PHE A 47 -1.96 -11.71 -6.54
C PHE A 47 -1.35 -12.31 -7.81
N ALA A 48 -1.78 -11.84 -8.98
CA ALA A 48 -0.94 -11.92 -10.16
C ALA A 48 0.25 -10.99 -9.96
N MET A 49 1.48 -11.53 -10.03
CA MET A 49 2.71 -10.76 -9.92
C MET A 49 3.34 -10.63 -11.29
N LEU A 50 3.48 -9.40 -11.76
CA LEU A 50 4.03 -9.06 -13.07
C LEU A 50 5.31 -8.26 -12.90
N GLY A 51 6.39 -8.77 -13.47
CA GLY A 51 7.70 -8.09 -13.52
C GLY A 51 7.84 -7.32 -14.81
N TYR A 52 8.34 -6.10 -14.72
CA TYR A 52 8.57 -5.21 -15.87
C TYR A 52 9.99 -4.66 -15.88
N ASP A 53 10.53 -4.49 -17.07
CA ASP A 53 11.64 -3.59 -17.35
C ASP A 53 11.07 -2.33 -18.01
N VAL A 54 11.44 -1.17 -17.48
CA VAL A 54 11.10 0.12 -18.07
C VAL A 54 12.37 0.96 -18.14
N ASP A 55 12.96 1.03 -19.33
CA ASP A 55 14.20 1.77 -19.59
C ASP A 55 15.37 1.36 -18.63
N GLY A 56 15.48 0.05 -18.35
CA GLY A 56 16.50 -0.51 -17.45
C GLY A 56 16.16 -0.43 -15.95
N VAL A 57 14.96 -0.01 -15.59
CA VAL A 57 14.46 0.00 -14.22
C VAL A 57 13.43 -1.11 -14.05
N GLU A 58 13.68 -2.01 -13.09
CA GLU A 58 12.75 -3.08 -12.76
C GLU A 58 11.58 -2.55 -11.91
N LEU A 59 10.36 -2.82 -12.34
CA LEU A 59 9.14 -2.57 -11.58
C LEU A 59 8.35 -3.85 -11.39
N VAL A 60 7.55 -3.90 -10.34
CA VAL A 60 6.66 -5.05 -10.07
C VAL A 60 5.24 -4.55 -9.88
N ALA A 61 4.28 -5.19 -10.56
CA ALA A 61 2.87 -5.01 -10.27
C ALA A 61 2.30 -6.25 -9.55
N LEU A 62 1.56 -6.02 -8.48
CA LEU A 62 0.75 -7.04 -7.79
C LEU A 62 -0.73 -6.71 -8.08
N ALA A 63 -1.39 -7.52 -8.89
CA ALA A 63 -2.68 -7.22 -9.45
C ALA A 63 -3.73 -8.27 -9.07
N VAL A 64 -4.99 -7.85 -9.02
CA VAL A 64 -6.16 -8.71 -8.78
C VAL A 64 -7.33 -8.25 -9.65
N GLY A 65 -8.14 -9.20 -10.16
CA GLY A 65 -9.38 -8.94 -10.88
C GLY A 65 -9.20 -8.31 -12.26
N LEU A 66 -8.01 -8.38 -12.89
CA LEU A 66 -7.75 -7.77 -14.20
C LEU A 66 -8.33 -8.58 -15.35
N ASP A 67 -8.45 -9.91 -15.20
CA ASP A 67 -8.97 -10.80 -16.28
C ASP A 67 -10.48 -10.62 -16.51
N GLU A 68 -11.22 -10.31 -15.42
CA GLU A 68 -12.66 -10.10 -15.43
C GLU A 68 -13.04 -8.81 -14.68
N PRO A 69 -12.77 -7.62 -15.26
CA PRO A 69 -13.03 -6.36 -14.59
C PRO A 69 -14.52 -6.19 -14.27
N PRO A 70 -14.91 -5.90 -13.03
CA PRO A 70 -16.31 -5.71 -12.68
C PRO A 70 -16.87 -4.44 -13.33
N ALA A 71 -18.04 -4.57 -13.98
CA ALA A 71 -18.65 -3.48 -14.72
C ALA A 71 -18.95 -2.26 -13.83
N GLY A 72 -18.48 -1.08 -14.24
CA GLY A 72 -18.73 0.18 -13.54
C GLY A 72 -17.91 0.38 -12.27
N VAL A 73 -17.03 -0.53 -11.91
CA VAL A 73 -16.15 -0.41 -10.73
C VAL A 73 -14.81 0.17 -11.16
N LEU A 74 -14.32 1.19 -10.43
CA LEU A 74 -12.98 1.74 -10.64
C LEU A 74 -11.93 0.83 -10.01
N PRO A 75 -10.82 0.53 -10.72
CA PRO A 75 -9.70 -0.18 -10.13
C PRO A 75 -9.03 0.67 -9.04
N TRP A 76 -8.73 0.06 -7.90
CA TRP A 76 -7.91 0.72 -6.88
C TRP A 76 -6.43 0.51 -7.20
N VAL A 77 -5.69 1.62 -7.25
CA VAL A 77 -4.28 1.58 -7.62
C VAL A 77 -3.43 2.26 -6.55
N ARG A 78 -2.37 1.58 -6.15
CA ARG A 78 -1.29 2.15 -5.34
C ARG A 78 0.01 2.16 -6.12
N ILE A 79 0.63 3.33 -6.29
CA ILE A 79 2.05 3.39 -6.64
C ILE A 79 2.83 3.46 -5.35
N HIS A 80 3.52 2.35 -5.01
CA HIS A 80 4.33 2.27 -3.82
C HIS A 80 5.79 2.56 -4.17
N SER A 81 6.35 3.62 -3.60
CA SER A 81 7.76 3.95 -3.73
C SER A 81 8.57 3.07 -2.79
N GLU A 82 9.53 2.34 -3.32
CA GLU A 82 10.44 1.47 -2.57
C GLU A 82 11.00 2.14 -1.31
N CYS A 83 10.99 1.42 -0.22
CA CYS A 83 11.57 1.83 1.06
C CYS A 83 12.06 0.59 1.82
N LEU A 84 13.28 0.15 1.57
CA LEU A 84 13.83 -1.08 2.15
C LEU A 84 13.68 -1.12 3.67
N THR A 85 13.95 -0.01 4.34
CA THR A 85 13.89 0.06 5.80
C THR A 85 12.47 -0.09 6.34
N GLY A 86 11.47 0.50 5.66
CA GLY A 86 10.06 0.37 6.06
C GLY A 86 9.44 -0.94 5.58
N ASP A 87 9.65 -1.29 4.31
CA ASP A 87 8.96 -2.40 3.67
C ASP A 87 9.47 -3.77 4.13
N ALA A 88 10.81 -3.92 4.33
CA ALA A 88 11.45 -5.18 4.68
C ALA A 88 11.92 -5.26 6.15
N PHE A 89 12.43 -4.15 6.71
CA PHE A 89 13.01 -4.16 8.06
C PHE A 89 12.04 -3.70 9.15
N GLY A 90 10.82 -3.26 8.77
CA GLY A 90 9.81 -2.80 9.73
C GLY A 90 10.21 -1.54 10.50
N SER A 91 10.95 -0.63 9.85
CA SER A 91 11.38 0.63 10.48
C SER A 91 10.18 1.47 10.90
N LEU A 92 10.20 1.95 12.14
CA LEU A 92 9.18 2.87 12.69
C LEU A 92 9.45 4.34 12.34
N ARG A 93 10.57 4.67 11.68
CA ARG A 93 10.88 6.06 11.25
C ARG A 93 9.95 6.56 10.15
N CYS A 94 9.25 5.66 9.45
CA CYS A 94 8.30 5.99 8.39
C CYS A 94 7.07 5.08 8.46
N ASP A 95 6.09 5.39 7.65
CA ASP A 95 4.83 4.65 7.50
C ASP A 95 4.80 3.74 6.26
N CYS A 96 5.94 3.54 5.56
CA CYS A 96 5.97 2.90 4.25
C CYS A 96 5.51 1.44 4.29
N GLY A 97 6.09 0.62 5.17
CA GLY A 97 5.71 -0.80 5.28
C GLY A 97 4.24 -0.99 5.62
N GLU A 98 3.72 -0.19 6.55
CA GLU A 98 2.30 -0.23 6.92
C GLU A 98 1.40 0.19 5.76
N GLN A 99 1.78 1.23 5.02
CA GLN A 99 1.06 1.65 3.82
C GLN A 99 1.08 0.60 2.72
N LEU A 100 2.19 -0.15 2.55
CA LEU A 100 2.26 -1.26 1.60
C LEU A 100 1.29 -2.38 1.99
N GLN A 101 1.34 -2.82 3.25
CA GLN A 101 0.46 -3.88 3.74
C GLN A 101 -1.02 -3.46 3.67
N ALA A 102 -1.33 -2.23 4.05
CA ALA A 102 -2.67 -1.67 3.95
C ALA A 102 -3.18 -1.61 2.50
N ALA A 103 -2.33 -1.21 1.56
CA ALA A 103 -2.70 -1.16 0.14
C ALA A 103 -2.97 -2.57 -0.43
N LEU A 104 -2.13 -3.55 -0.09
CA LEU A 104 -2.33 -4.93 -0.51
C LEU A 104 -3.66 -5.48 0.03
N GLY A 105 -3.95 -5.28 1.32
CA GLY A 105 -5.23 -5.69 1.92
C GLY A 105 -6.42 -5.00 1.25
N ALA A 106 -6.37 -3.68 1.10
CA ALA A 106 -7.43 -2.88 0.51
C ALA A 106 -7.77 -3.31 -0.92
N ILE A 107 -6.76 -3.49 -1.77
CA ILE A 107 -6.94 -3.86 -3.17
C ILE A 107 -7.45 -5.29 -3.28
N MET A 108 -6.98 -6.20 -2.43
CA MET A 108 -7.49 -7.59 -2.39
C MET A 108 -8.96 -7.64 -1.97
N GLU A 109 -9.36 -6.87 -0.95
CA GLU A 109 -10.75 -6.79 -0.49
C GLU A 109 -11.66 -6.13 -1.52
N HIS A 110 -11.17 -5.09 -2.20
CA HIS A 110 -11.88 -4.44 -3.30
C HIS A 110 -12.05 -5.38 -4.50
N GLY A 111 -11.14 -6.33 -4.70
CA GLY A 111 -11.20 -7.37 -5.73
C GLY A 111 -10.79 -6.90 -7.13
N TYR A 112 -10.45 -5.62 -7.34
CA TYR A 112 -10.05 -5.10 -8.64
C TYR A 112 -9.04 -3.97 -8.51
N GLY A 113 -7.81 -4.18 -9.02
CA GLY A 113 -6.77 -3.16 -9.02
C GLY A 113 -5.35 -3.70 -8.93
N ALA A 114 -4.40 -2.81 -8.61
CA ALA A 114 -2.99 -3.18 -8.55
C ALA A 114 -2.18 -2.31 -7.57
N VAL A 115 -1.16 -2.91 -6.95
CA VAL A 115 -0.03 -2.20 -6.36
C VAL A 115 1.11 -2.23 -7.37
N VAL A 116 1.58 -1.06 -7.82
CA VAL A 116 2.81 -0.93 -8.59
C VAL A 116 3.93 -0.57 -7.63
N TYR A 117 4.87 -1.49 -7.42
CA TYR A 117 6.05 -1.30 -6.60
C TYR A 117 7.16 -0.70 -7.46
N ALA A 118 7.44 0.58 -7.22
CA ALA A 118 8.41 1.35 -7.99
C ALA A 118 9.79 1.24 -7.33
N ARG A 119 10.65 0.39 -7.89
CA ARG A 119 12.07 0.28 -7.53
C ARG A 119 12.81 1.55 -7.97
N GLY A 120 13.96 1.81 -7.37
CA GLY A 120 14.70 3.05 -7.62
C GLY A 120 14.15 4.30 -6.95
N HIS A 121 13.05 4.19 -6.18
CA HIS A 121 12.46 5.30 -5.43
C HIS A 121 12.98 5.42 -3.99
N GLU A 122 13.96 4.59 -3.60
CA GLU A 122 14.57 4.61 -2.26
C GLU A 122 15.10 6.01 -1.92
N GLY A 123 14.80 6.47 -0.68
CA GLY A 123 15.20 7.80 -0.24
C GLY A 123 14.61 8.96 -1.09
N ARG A 124 13.46 8.75 -1.76
CA ARG A 124 12.90 9.66 -2.77
C ARG A 124 13.74 9.76 -4.04
N GLY A 125 14.35 8.64 -4.43
CA GLY A 125 15.14 8.54 -5.66
C GLY A 125 16.63 8.86 -5.49
N ILE A 126 17.10 9.11 -4.27
CA ILE A 126 18.52 9.35 -4.00
C ILE A 126 19.32 8.05 -3.73
N GLY A 127 18.61 6.95 -3.53
CA GLY A 127 19.19 5.65 -3.25
C GLY A 127 19.44 5.37 -1.77
N LEU A 128 19.73 4.10 -1.45
CA LEU A 128 19.81 3.61 -0.08
C LEU A 128 20.96 4.26 0.72
N LEU A 129 22.14 4.36 0.15
CA LEU A 129 23.31 4.90 0.89
C LEU A 129 23.13 6.37 1.22
N GLU A 130 22.61 7.16 0.30
CA GLU A 130 22.34 8.58 0.54
C GLU A 130 21.20 8.77 1.55
N LYS A 131 20.19 7.89 1.52
CA LYS A 131 19.16 7.85 2.56
C LYS A 131 19.74 7.58 3.95
N LEU A 132 20.71 6.69 4.10
CA LEU A 132 21.36 6.43 5.39
C LEU A 132 22.14 7.65 5.88
N LYS A 133 22.82 8.38 4.98
CA LYS A 133 23.47 9.66 5.33
C LYS A 133 22.43 10.71 5.76
N ALA A 134 21.29 10.78 5.03
CA ALA A 134 20.18 11.66 5.41
C ALA A 134 19.61 11.30 6.79
N TYR A 135 19.54 10.02 7.15
CA TYR A 135 19.14 9.58 8.49
C TYR A 135 20.10 10.06 9.59
N ALA A 136 21.42 10.03 9.35
CA ALA A 136 22.39 10.57 10.30
C ALA A 136 22.18 12.07 10.53
N LEU A 137 21.93 12.85 9.46
CA LEU A 137 21.60 14.28 9.59
C LEU A 137 20.26 14.52 10.31
N GLN A 138 19.30 13.63 10.15
CA GLN A 138 18.02 13.70 10.88
C GLN A 138 18.20 13.38 12.37
N ASP A 139 19.12 12.50 12.75
CA ASP A 139 19.47 12.23 14.14
C ASP A 139 20.09 13.47 14.81
N ASP A 140 20.74 14.33 14.02
CA ASP A 140 21.24 15.66 14.46
C ASP A 140 20.15 16.76 14.39
N GLY A 141 18.89 16.43 14.11
CA GLY A 141 17.73 17.33 14.17
C GLY A 141 17.29 17.96 12.85
N MET A 142 17.90 17.62 11.72
CA MET A 142 17.41 18.07 10.41
C MET A 142 16.09 17.38 10.06
N ASP A 143 15.23 18.03 9.30
CA ASP A 143 14.10 17.34 8.70
C ASP A 143 14.50 16.57 7.42
N THR A 144 13.63 15.67 6.97
CA THR A 144 13.93 14.76 5.84
C THR A 144 14.14 15.50 4.50
N LEU A 145 13.62 16.72 4.35
CA LEU A 145 13.79 17.51 3.14
C LEU A 145 15.12 18.28 3.17
N ASP A 146 15.41 18.91 4.30
CA ASP A 146 16.66 19.66 4.50
C ASP A 146 17.87 18.72 4.50
N ALA A 147 17.73 17.50 5.04
CA ALA A 147 18.79 16.50 4.98
C ALA A 147 19.14 16.11 3.53
N ASN A 148 18.16 15.92 2.64
CA ASN A 148 18.42 15.66 1.22
C ASN A 148 19.11 16.85 0.54
N LEU A 149 18.65 18.08 0.80
CA LEU A 149 19.24 19.30 0.24
C LEU A 149 20.68 19.50 0.73
N ALA A 150 20.97 19.24 2.00
CA ALA A 150 22.30 19.34 2.57
C ALA A 150 23.29 18.34 1.94
N LEU A 151 22.80 17.20 1.48
CA LEU A 151 23.59 16.21 0.71
C LEU A 151 23.72 16.55 -0.77
N GLY A 152 23.15 17.68 -1.24
CA GLY A 152 23.21 18.10 -2.63
C GLY A 152 22.18 17.45 -3.55
N HIS A 153 21.21 16.75 -2.98
CA HIS A 153 20.12 16.12 -3.74
C HIS A 153 18.88 17.00 -3.81
N PRO A 154 18.02 16.84 -4.84
CA PRO A 154 16.72 17.49 -4.86
C PRO A 154 15.83 16.94 -3.73
N ALA A 155 14.84 17.73 -3.33
CA ALA A 155 13.87 17.35 -2.30
C ALA A 155 13.09 16.05 -2.68
N ASP A 156 12.84 15.87 -3.97
CA ASP A 156 12.23 14.67 -4.56
C ASP A 156 12.78 14.46 -5.98
N ALA A 157 13.47 13.33 -6.20
CA ALA A 157 14.07 12.94 -7.47
C ALA A 157 13.28 11.80 -8.17
N ARG A 158 12.11 11.42 -7.64
CA ARG A 158 11.34 10.31 -8.20
C ARG A 158 10.70 10.69 -9.53
N SER A 159 10.75 9.78 -10.51
CA SER A 159 9.90 9.80 -11.69
C SER A 159 8.79 8.75 -11.55
N TYR A 160 7.61 9.08 -12.01
CA TYR A 160 6.48 8.15 -12.06
C TYR A 160 6.21 7.62 -13.47
N ASP A 161 7.07 7.92 -14.43
CA ASP A 161 6.93 7.54 -15.84
C ASP A 161 6.84 6.02 -16.02
N GLY A 162 7.72 5.28 -15.32
CA GLY A 162 7.70 3.82 -15.33
C GLY A 162 6.41 3.24 -14.75
N ALA A 163 5.91 3.81 -13.65
CA ALA A 163 4.64 3.36 -13.08
C ALA A 163 3.47 3.65 -14.02
N GLY A 164 3.46 4.80 -14.69
CA GLY A 164 2.46 5.12 -15.72
C GLY A 164 2.51 4.17 -16.91
N ALA A 165 3.72 3.76 -17.34
CA ALA A 165 3.89 2.77 -18.41
C ALA A 165 3.31 1.40 -18.02
N VAL A 166 3.58 0.94 -16.79
CA VAL A 166 3.03 -0.31 -16.24
C VAL A 166 1.49 -0.23 -16.16
N LEU A 167 0.93 0.88 -15.67
CA LEU A 167 -0.53 1.03 -15.59
C LEU A 167 -1.20 0.97 -16.98
N ARG A 168 -0.58 1.57 -18.00
CA ARG A 168 -1.08 1.47 -19.39
C ARG A 168 -1.05 0.03 -19.91
N ASP A 169 0.03 -0.71 -19.65
CA ASP A 169 0.13 -2.12 -20.04
C ASP A 169 -0.93 -2.99 -19.36
N LEU A 170 -1.28 -2.67 -18.11
CA LEU A 170 -2.35 -3.34 -17.36
C LEU A 170 -3.77 -2.89 -17.78
N GLY A 171 -3.91 -1.90 -18.68
CA GLY A 171 -5.20 -1.32 -19.05
C GLY A 171 -5.83 -0.42 -17.98
N LEU A 172 -5.08 -0.05 -16.95
CA LEU A 172 -5.53 0.76 -15.80
C LEU A 172 -5.34 2.25 -16.07
N THR A 173 -6.07 2.79 -17.04
CA THR A 173 -5.95 4.21 -17.46
C THR A 173 -6.96 5.13 -16.79
N ARG A 174 -7.95 4.59 -16.06
CA ARG A 174 -8.96 5.33 -15.30
C ARG A 174 -9.12 4.68 -13.93
N ILE A 175 -8.65 5.36 -12.87
CA ILE A 175 -8.36 4.71 -11.58
C ILE A 175 -8.87 5.50 -10.37
N ALA A 176 -9.02 4.80 -9.23
CA ALA A 176 -9.01 5.39 -7.91
C ALA A 176 -7.61 5.21 -7.30
N LEU A 177 -6.91 6.32 -7.02
CA LEU A 177 -5.52 6.31 -6.56
C LEU A 177 -5.44 6.28 -5.03
N LEU A 178 -4.82 5.24 -4.47
CA LEU A 178 -4.55 5.12 -3.03
C LEU A 178 -3.32 5.97 -2.65
N SER A 179 -3.50 7.27 -2.42
CA SER A 179 -2.41 8.20 -2.11
C SER A 179 -2.90 9.45 -1.40
N SER A 180 -2.13 9.95 -0.43
CA SER A 180 -2.27 11.29 0.16
C SER A 180 -1.45 12.36 -0.57
N ASN A 181 -0.62 11.96 -1.55
CA ASN A 181 0.29 12.86 -2.26
C ASN A 181 -0.33 13.35 -3.59
N PRO A 182 -0.69 14.64 -3.73
CA PRO A 182 -1.25 15.18 -4.97
C PRO A 182 -0.26 15.16 -6.14
N THR A 183 1.06 15.23 -5.87
CA THR A 183 2.08 15.18 -6.93
C THR A 183 2.04 13.87 -7.73
N LYS A 184 1.62 12.76 -7.11
CA LYS A 184 1.44 11.49 -7.84
C LYS A 184 0.28 11.56 -8.83
N GLU A 185 -0.82 12.19 -8.45
CA GLU A 185 -1.97 12.41 -9.32
C GLU A 185 -1.60 13.31 -10.49
N GLU A 186 -0.91 14.45 -10.21
CA GLU A 186 -0.42 15.39 -11.24
C GLU A 186 0.51 14.68 -12.25
N ALA A 187 1.44 13.85 -11.76
CA ALA A 187 2.35 13.08 -12.61
C ALA A 187 1.61 12.07 -13.49
N LEU A 188 0.66 11.32 -12.93
CA LEU A 188 -0.13 10.34 -13.66
C LEU A 188 -1.02 10.97 -14.73
N ALA A 189 -1.61 12.12 -14.44
CA ALA A 189 -2.40 12.87 -15.43
C ALA A 189 -1.54 13.27 -16.65
N GLY A 190 -0.29 13.67 -16.43
CA GLY A 190 0.69 13.95 -17.51
C GLY A 190 1.05 12.72 -18.34
N LEU A 191 0.81 11.52 -17.83
CA LEU A 191 1.08 10.23 -18.50
C LEU A 191 -0.17 9.60 -19.13
N GLY A 192 -1.30 10.33 -19.17
CA GLY A 192 -2.55 9.85 -19.73
C GLY A 192 -3.36 8.90 -18.84
N ILE A 193 -3.08 8.89 -17.53
CA ILE A 193 -3.86 8.14 -16.53
C ILE A 193 -4.81 9.11 -15.85
N GLU A 194 -6.12 8.88 -15.97
CA GLU A 194 -7.15 9.65 -15.29
C GLU A 194 -7.32 9.16 -13.85
N VAL A 195 -6.98 10.00 -12.89
CA VAL A 195 -7.29 9.76 -11.49
C VAL A 195 -8.67 10.36 -11.19
N VAL A 196 -9.70 9.49 -11.19
CA VAL A 196 -11.09 9.88 -10.95
C VAL A 196 -11.32 10.23 -9.49
N GLN A 197 -10.65 9.50 -8.61
CA GLN A 197 -10.75 9.67 -7.17
C GLN A 197 -9.42 9.40 -6.51
N ARG A 198 -9.09 10.19 -5.51
CA ARG A 198 -7.98 9.92 -4.60
C ARG A 198 -8.53 9.41 -3.27
N LEU A 199 -7.94 8.34 -2.75
CA LEU A 199 -8.28 7.73 -1.48
C LEU A 199 -7.04 7.67 -0.59
N ARG A 200 -7.20 7.88 0.71
CA ARG A 200 -6.11 7.80 1.68
C ARG A 200 -6.21 6.51 2.49
N LEU A 201 -5.08 5.85 2.69
CA LEU A 201 -4.98 4.75 3.64
C LEU A 201 -4.83 5.31 5.05
N GLY A 202 -5.71 4.90 5.96
CA GLY A 202 -5.78 5.39 7.34
C GLY A 202 -4.73 4.74 8.25
N VAL A 203 -3.45 4.77 7.85
CA VAL A 203 -2.35 4.29 8.70
C VAL A 203 -2.16 5.27 9.86
N PRO A 204 -2.16 4.78 11.12
CA PRO A 204 -2.04 5.65 12.29
C PRO A 204 -0.64 6.27 12.40
N ASP A 205 -0.61 7.51 12.90
CA ASP A 205 0.63 8.18 13.28
C ASP A 205 1.19 7.53 14.56
N ARG A 206 2.52 7.48 14.68
CA ARG A 206 3.24 7.00 15.86
C ARG A 206 4.25 8.05 16.34
N PRO A 207 4.67 8.03 17.61
CA PRO A 207 5.69 8.96 18.09
C PRO A 207 6.97 8.94 17.24
N GLU A 208 7.40 7.75 16.79
CA GLU A 208 8.64 7.55 16.05
C GLU A 208 8.60 8.11 14.61
N ASN A 209 7.40 8.19 13.99
CA ASN A 209 7.24 8.73 12.64
C ASN A 209 6.55 10.10 12.58
N ALA A 210 6.12 10.64 13.72
CA ALA A 210 5.37 11.89 13.78
C ALA A 210 6.13 13.06 13.13
N PHE A 211 7.43 13.18 13.40
CA PHE A 211 8.28 14.21 12.80
C PHE A 211 8.34 14.10 11.27
N TYR A 212 8.54 12.89 10.75
CA TYR A 212 8.54 12.60 9.33
C TYR A 212 7.19 12.90 8.66
N LEU A 213 6.08 12.49 9.28
CA LEU A 213 4.74 12.73 8.74
C LEU A 213 4.37 14.21 8.79
N ASN A 214 4.75 14.93 9.83
CA ASN A 214 4.55 16.38 9.93
C ASN A 214 5.30 17.11 8.81
N THR A 215 6.55 16.74 8.51
CA THR A 215 7.29 17.31 7.38
C THR A 215 6.59 17.04 6.04
N LYS A 216 6.07 15.82 5.83
CA LYS A 216 5.27 15.50 4.63
C LYS A 216 4.04 16.40 4.49
N ARG A 217 3.30 16.63 5.58
CA ARG A 217 2.10 17.48 5.59
C ARG A 217 2.45 18.94 5.37
N ALA A 218 3.40 19.47 6.14
CA ALA A 218 3.73 20.88 6.14
C ALA A 218 4.49 21.35 4.89
N ARG A 219 5.39 20.52 4.34
CA ARG A 219 6.35 20.93 3.32
C ARG A 219 6.18 20.23 1.97
N MET A 220 5.38 19.15 1.89
CA MET A 220 5.23 18.34 0.67
C MET A 220 3.78 18.16 0.21
N ARG A 221 2.88 19.01 0.65
CA ARG A 221 1.47 19.02 0.26
C ARG A 221 0.71 17.70 0.53
N HIS A 222 1.28 16.79 1.35
CA HIS A 222 0.54 15.61 1.75
C HIS A 222 -0.66 15.99 2.61
N ASP A 223 -1.80 15.32 2.39
CA ASP A 223 -3.06 15.58 3.10
C ASP A 223 -3.55 17.04 3.02
N SER A 224 -3.09 17.82 2.01
CA SER A 224 -3.48 19.22 1.81
C SER A 224 -4.94 19.40 1.39
N GLU A 225 -5.59 18.33 0.95
CA GLU A 225 -6.99 18.32 0.51
C GLU A 225 -7.79 17.25 1.25
N PRO A 226 -9.10 17.50 1.50
CA PRO A 226 -9.98 16.48 2.05
C PRO A 226 -10.00 15.25 1.13
N THR A 227 -9.47 14.12 1.63
CA THR A 227 -9.40 12.87 0.88
C THR A 227 -10.12 11.79 1.69
N PRO A 228 -11.07 11.05 1.12
CA PRO A 228 -11.72 9.94 1.80
C PRO A 228 -10.68 8.96 2.36
N VAL A 229 -10.88 8.55 3.61
CA VAL A 229 -9.96 7.65 4.31
C VAL A 229 -10.52 6.24 4.26
N ILE A 230 -9.71 5.29 3.79
CA ILE A 230 -9.99 3.87 3.93
C ILE A 230 -9.45 3.45 5.30
N PRO A 231 -10.29 3.01 6.24
CA PRO A 231 -9.84 2.59 7.56
C PRO A 231 -8.95 1.35 7.44
N VAL A 232 -7.69 1.46 7.82
CA VAL A 232 -6.72 0.36 7.73
C VAL A 232 -7.09 -0.78 8.69
N ALA A 233 -7.71 -0.48 9.82
CA ALA A 233 -8.25 -1.49 10.73
C ALA A 233 -9.21 -2.47 10.04
N ALA A 234 -9.95 -2.03 9.02
CA ALA A 234 -10.80 -2.89 8.21
C ALA A 234 -10.00 -3.73 7.19
N LEU A 235 -8.80 -3.27 6.80
CA LEU A 235 -8.05 -3.80 5.65
C LEU A 235 -6.87 -4.70 6.03
N THR A 236 -6.27 -4.47 7.20
CA THR A 236 -5.12 -5.27 7.67
C THR A 236 -5.54 -6.53 8.39
N GLY A 237 -6.86 -6.77 8.54
CA GLY A 237 -7.35 -7.76 9.49
C GLY A 237 -6.98 -7.40 10.93
N ALA A 238 -6.48 -6.17 11.15
CA ALA A 238 -6.35 -5.64 12.49
C ALA A 238 -7.74 -5.71 13.14
N PRO A 239 -7.84 -6.30 14.32
CA PRO A 239 -9.13 -6.40 14.99
C PRO A 239 -9.69 -5.00 15.18
N PRO A 240 -11.04 -4.80 15.07
CA PRO A 240 -11.69 -3.59 15.53
C PRO A 240 -11.19 -3.24 16.95
N GLU A 241 -11.27 -1.98 17.35
CA GLU A 241 -10.83 -1.50 18.68
C GLU A 241 -11.30 -2.40 19.83
N VAL A 242 -12.42 -3.09 19.66
CA VAL A 242 -12.97 -4.08 20.60
C VAL A 242 -12.01 -5.24 20.90
N TYR A 243 -11.03 -5.51 20.05
CA TYR A 243 -10.02 -6.56 20.26
C TYR A 243 -8.68 -6.02 20.78
N ASP A 244 -8.49 -4.71 20.88
CA ASP A 244 -7.24 -4.09 21.34
C ASP A 244 -6.96 -4.46 22.80
N GLU A 245 -8.00 -4.55 23.62
CA GLU A 245 -7.90 -5.03 25.00
C GLU A 245 -7.41 -6.49 25.06
N LEU A 246 -7.89 -7.34 24.15
CA LEU A 246 -7.46 -8.75 24.07
C LEU A 246 -6.01 -8.84 23.60
N TRP A 247 -5.60 -7.99 22.67
CA TRP A 247 -4.23 -7.92 22.19
C TRP A 247 -3.25 -7.43 23.27
N SER A 248 -3.73 -6.54 24.13
CA SER A 248 -2.95 -5.91 25.20
C SER A 248 -2.89 -6.74 26.48
N ALA A 249 -3.75 -7.76 26.64
CA ALA A 249 -3.93 -8.50 27.89
C ALA A 249 -2.78 -9.44 28.27
N GLY A 250 -1.76 -9.60 27.39
CA GLY A 250 -0.56 -10.38 27.68
C GLY A 250 -0.72 -11.91 27.49
N PRO A 251 0.34 -12.70 27.79
CA PRO A 251 0.46 -14.08 27.31
C PRO A 251 -0.38 -15.13 28.06
N GLN A 252 -1.23 -14.76 28.98
CA GLN A 252 -2.05 -15.70 29.77
C GLN A 252 -3.56 -15.44 29.65
N LEU A 253 -3.99 -14.87 28.52
CA LEU A 253 -5.40 -14.60 28.28
C LEU A 253 -6.13 -15.88 27.86
N VAL A 254 -7.25 -16.18 28.52
CA VAL A 254 -8.22 -17.20 28.11
C VAL A 254 -9.50 -16.49 27.67
N ILE A 255 -9.92 -16.71 26.43
CA ILE A 255 -11.14 -16.16 25.88
C ILE A 255 -12.16 -17.29 25.76
N ALA A 256 -13.37 -17.08 26.25
CA ALA A 256 -14.51 -17.96 26.00
C ALA A 256 -15.51 -17.26 25.06
N GLN A 257 -15.90 -17.93 23.98
CA GLN A 257 -16.92 -17.47 23.06
C GLN A 257 -18.04 -18.49 22.99
N LEU A 258 -19.28 -18.05 23.11
CA LEU A 258 -20.46 -18.88 23.09
C LEU A 258 -21.56 -18.19 22.28
N GLY A 259 -22.06 -18.87 21.24
CA GLY A 259 -23.28 -18.49 20.53
C GLY A 259 -24.48 -19.16 21.14
N GLN A 260 -25.53 -18.39 21.45
CA GLN A 260 -26.80 -18.93 21.96
C GLN A 260 -27.99 -18.24 21.33
N SER A 261 -29.12 -18.92 21.26
CA SER A 261 -30.40 -18.35 20.89
C SER A 261 -30.96 -17.44 22.01
N LEU A 262 -31.97 -16.64 21.72
CA LEU A 262 -32.60 -15.74 22.70
C LEU A 262 -33.20 -16.48 23.91
N ASP A 263 -33.56 -17.75 23.76
CA ASP A 263 -34.08 -18.62 24.82
C ASP A 263 -32.96 -19.45 25.51
N GLY A 264 -31.68 -19.15 25.20
CA GLY A 264 -30.51 -19.66 25.92
C GLY A 264 -30.00 -21.04 25.47
N PHE A 265 -30.42 -21.54 24.30
CA PHE A 265 -29.94 -22.80 23.76
C PHE A 265 -28.77 -22.61 22.81
N ILE A 266 -27.81 -23.56 22.84
CA ILE A 266 -26.61 -23.56 21.98
C ILE A 266 -26.72 -24.53 20.79
N ALA A 267 -27.78 -25.33 20.77
CA ALA A 267 -28.09 -26.29 19.71
C ALA A 267 -29.61 -26.60 19.72
N THR A 268 -30.09 -27.19 18.63
CA THR A 268 -31.46 -27.70 18.54
C THR A 268 -31.65 -28.95 19.42
N ARG A 269 -32.89 -29.41 19.62
CA ARG A 269 -33.19 -30.68 20.36
C ARG A 269 -32.59 -31.91 19.70
N THR A 270 -32.29 -31.85 18.41
CA THR A 270 -31.66 -32.93 17.64
C THR A 270 -30.12 -32.88 17.75
N GLY A 271 -29.56 -31.90 18.47
CA GLY A 271 -28.11 -31.69 18.58
C GLY A 271 -27.49 -30.98 17.39
N ASP A 272 -28.31 -30.51 16.45
CA ASP A 272 -27.82 -29.76 15.30
C ASP A 272 -27.45 -28.36 15.73
N SER A 273 -26.20 -27.98 15.51
CA SER A 273 -25.61 -26.68 15.83
C SER A 273 -25.43 -25.81 14.55
N ASP A 274 -26.18 -26.09 13.48
CA ASP A 274 -26.20 -25.23 12.30
C ASP A 274 -26.48 -23.78 12.75
N PRO A 275 -25.78 -22.75 12.23
CA PRO A 275 -25.45 -21.54 12.98
C PRO A 275 -26.65 -20.90 13.67
N VAL A 276 -26.66 -20.98 14.98
CA VAL A 276 -27.58 -20.25 15.87
C VAL A 276 -27.36 -18.76 15.73
N THR A 277 -26.19 -18.36 15.19
CA THR A 277 -25.74 -16.98 15.01
C THR A 277 -25.46 -16.67 13.53
N GLY A 278 -25.45 -15.38 13.16
CA GLY A 278 -25.29 -14.95 11.77
C GLY A 278 -23.84 -14.99 11.26
N ALA A 279 -23.68 -14.69 9.97
CA ALA A 279 -22.37 -14.65 9.29
C ALA A 279 -21.38 -13.68 9.93
N GLU A 280 -21.83 -12.63 10.60
CA GLU A 280 -20.96 -11.68 11.30
C GLU A 280 -20.32 -12.31 12.54
N ASP A 281 -21.08 -13.09 13.29
CA ASP A 281 -20.56 -13.82 14.45
C ASP A 281 -19.59 -14.93 14.04
N HIS A 282 -19.85 -15.58 12.92
CA HIS A 282 -18.89 -16.52 12.31
C HIS A 282 -17.56 -15.85 11.97
N ARG A 283 -17.59 -14.67 11.35
CA ARG A 283 -16.38 -13.86 11.10
C ARG A 283 -15.68 -13.42 12.39
N HIS A 284 -16.47 -13.04 13.42
CA HIS A 284 -15.95 -12.72 14.74
C HIS A 284 -15.23 -13.93 15.36
N LEU A 285 -15.83 -15.11 15.32
CA LEU A 285 -15.22 -16.36 15.81
C LEU A 285 -13.89 -16.65 15.09
N HIS A 286 -13.84 -16.49 13.76
CA HIS A 286 -12.60 -16.66 12.99
C HIS A 286 -11.54 -15.61 13.34
N ARG A 287 -11.94 -14.39 13.69
CA ARG A 287 -11.01 -13.35 14.19
C ARG A 287 -10.46 -13.73 15.55
N LEU A 288 -11.28 -14.17 16.50
CA LEU A 288 -10.78 -14.65 17.78
C LEU A 288 -9.78 -15.79 17.61
N ARG A 289 -10.07 -16.75 16.72
CA ARG A 289 -9.14 -17.84 16.40
C ARG A 289 -7.81 -17.36 15.83
N SER A 290 -7.80 -16.26 15.06
CA SER A 290 -6.56 -15.69 14.50
C SER A 290 -5.69 -14.98 15.55
N LEU A 291 -6.22 -14.69 16.74
CA LEU A 291 -5.56 -13.95 17.81
C LEU A 291 -5.01 -14.84 18.94
N VAL A 292 -5.35 -16.13 18.94
CA VAL A 292 -4.97 -17.07 20.02
C VAL A 292 -3.97 -18.10 19.54
N ASP A 293 -3.16 -18.61 20.45
CA ASP A 293 -2.17 -19.66 20.18
C ASP A 293 -2.80 -21.05 20.09
N ALA A 294 -3.94 -21.25 20.74
CA ALA A 294 -4.66 -22.52 20.75
C ALA A 294 -6.18 -22.33 20.84
N VAL A 295 -6.91 -23.21 20.16
CA VAL A 295 -8.38 -23.29 20.23
C VAL A 295 -8.75 -24.59 20.96
N VAL A 296 -9.56 -24.49 22.02
CA VAL A 296 -10.02 -25.61 22.80
C VAL A 296 -11.53 -25.76 22.65
N VAL A 297 -11.99 -26.97 22.36
CA VAL A 297 -13.41 -27.30 22.27
C VAL A 297 -13.71 -28.55 23.11
N GLY A 298 -14.97 -28.73 23.49
CA GLY A 298 -15.40 -29.90 24.25
C GLY A 298 -15.23 -31.21 23.44
N ALA A 299 -14.89 -32.33 24.10
CA ALA A 299 -14.74 -33.62 23.44
C ALA A 299 -16.05 -34.06 22.76
N SER A 300 -17.20 -33.74 23.34
CA SER A 300 -18.52 -34.03 22.74
C SER A 300 -18.73 -33.25 21.42
N THR A 301 -18.25 -32.03 21.35
CA THR A 301 -18.31 -31.20 20.11
C THR A 301 -17.44 -31.83 19.01
N VAL A 302 -16.24 -32.35 19.37
CA VAL A 302 -15.39 -33.05 18.40
C VAL A 302 -16.07 -34.26 17.84
N LEU A 303 -16.72 -35.05 18.72
CA LEU A 303 -17.37 -36.32 18.33
C LEU A 303 -18.68 -36.07 17.52
N ALA A 304 -19.38 -34.98 17.78
CA ALA A 304 -20.67 -34.72 17.16
C ALA A 304 -20.51 -33.96 15.83
N ASP A 305 -19.61 -32.94 15.77
CA ASP A 305 -19.60 -31.96 14.72
C ASP A 305 -18.36 -32.05 13.84
N ASP A 306 -17.32 -32.83 14.22
CA ASP A 306 -16.01 -32.88 13.54
C ASP A 306 -15.50 -31.44 13.13
N PRO A 307 -15.40 -30.50 14.09
CA PRO A 307 -15.27 -29.09 13.78
C PRO A 307 -13.90 -28.78 13.21
N ARG A 308 -13.89 -28.01 12.11
CA ARG A 308 -12.65 -27.43 11.60
C ARG A 308 -12.29 -26.20 12.43
N LEU A 309 -11.24 -26.29 13.24
CA LEU A 309 -10.82 -25.22 14.16
C LEU A 309 -9.87 -24.19 13.52
N THR A 310 -9.65 -24.28 12.22
CA THR A 310 -8.77 -23.38 11.47
C THR A 310 -9.41 -22.01 11.16
N VAL A 311 -8.56 -21.00 10.98
CA VAL A 311 -8.98 -19.68 10.48
C VAL A 311 -9.26 -19.79 8.97
N ARG A 312 -10.43 -19.29 8.50
CA ARG A 312 -10.84 -19.38 7.09
C ARG A 312 -11.50 -18.13 6.56
N GLU A 313 -12.25 -17.41 7.37
CA GLU A 313 -13.10 -16.29 6.94
C GLU A 313 -12.47 -14.91 7.18
N VAL A 314 -11.31 -14.87 7.78
CA VAL A 314 -10.54 -13.65 8.02
C VAL A 314 -9.07 -13.91 7.76
N PRO A 315 -8.27 -12.89 7.43
CA PRO A 315 -6.82 -13.00 7.39
C PRO A 315 -6.27 -13.38 8.77
N GLY A 316 -5.33 -14.34 8.81
CA GLY A 316 -4.72 -14.78 10.07
C GLY A 316 -4.00 -16.11 9.93
N ARG A 317 -3.39 -16.57 11.04
CA ARG A 317 -2.67 -17.85 11.11
C ARG A 317 -3.63 -19.04 11.03
#